data_292545a0efaaf9499159f137fa27b33d
#
_entry.id   292545a0efaaf9499159f137fa27b33d
#
_cell.length_a   1.000
_cell.length_b   1.000
_cell.length_c   1.000
_cell.angle_alpha   90.00
_cell.angle_beta   90.00
_cell.angle_gamma   90.00
#
_symmetry.space_group_name_H-M   'P 1'
#
loop_
_entity.id
_entity.type
_entity.pdbx_description
1 polymer ?
#
loop_
_entity_poly.entity_id
_entity_poly.type
_entity_poly.pdbx_seq_one_letter_code
_entity_poly.pdbx_strand_id
1 'polypeptide(L)'
;MLIHEIIQAIRPLQVIGKADGLQSLDISYLLTDSRQLGSEPEATLFFALKTAKNDGARYIPSLVERGVRCYVLESLDNLDGLDGLDNRLFLLVEDSLAALQQLAAYKRSLYHGPVIGITGSNGKTVVKEWLYQLLKDDYRITRSPKSYNSQIGVPLSVWQLSEQTELAIFEAGISEMGEMARLQPIIRPTIGVITYIGTEHGENFPSLEVKRAEKMQLFVDCDTIIEDATHQNIRTCAGVMRALGYDEETITQRILHQTHETILEVNLSALVDNVRYFRSLLSATTKLTCMVKAFAYGAGSVEVSRALQDCGMVDYLAVAVADEGVELRKAGITLPIIIMDPEVAALDLIIENNLQPNIYSFQVLDDIIHAAEAKGLEALPVHIKIDSGMHRLGFYREDMPKLIARLRDQKVVRVASVFSHLAGSDEAQFDAFTHEQAQYFKDCASRLIASLPYRPLLHICNTAGIERFPEYHFDMCRLGIGLYGFSFLLPTCHTASLPHRLKNVCTLKTTILSIKTIPAGETIGYGRHTRLTEPRQVAVIPIGYADGFDRRFSNYGGEVLVRGKRCPVVGNVCMDQAMIDVTGTDAQPGDYAIVFGDQLPIQELADKLETIPYEVLTSISRRVQRIYFYE
;
A
#
# COMPACT_ATOMS: atom_id res chain seq x y z
N MET A 1 -8.87 3.57 -27.12
CA MET A 1 -10.18 3.64 -27.85
C MET A 1 -10.24 4.97 -28.56
N LEU A 2 -10.57 4.94 -29.85
CA LEU A 2 -10.60 6.18 -30.63
C LEU A 2 -11.77 7.07 -30.19
N ILE A 3 -11.57 8.39 -30.22
CA ILE A 3 -12.59 9.35 -29.76
C ILE A 3 -13.90 9.25 -30.53
N HIS A 4 -13.87 8.90 -31.81
CA HIS A 4 -15.12 8.71 -32.62
C HIS A 4 -15.95 7.51 -32.13
N GLU A 5 -15.30 6.44 -31.63
CA GLU A 5 -15.99 5.29 -31.04
C GLU A 5 -16.63 5.69 -29.70
N ILE A 6 -15.92 6.54 -28.92
CA ILE A 6 -16.45 7.10 -27.66
C ILE A 6 -17.70 7.95 -27.96
N ILE A 7 -17.65 8.82 -28.96
CA ILE A 7 -18.82 9.64 -29.38
C ILE A 7 -19.99 8.75 -29.76
N GLN A 8 -19.75 7.67 -30.49
CA GLN A 8 -20.82 6.71 -30.86
C GLN A 8 -21.37 5.99 -29.62
N ALA A 9 -20.53 5.66 -28.67
CA ALA A 9 -20.91 4.96 -27.43
C ALA A 9 -21.78 5.83 -26.51
N ILE A 10 -21.37 7.08 -26.23
CA ILE A 10 -22.06 7.94 -25.27
C ILE A 10 -23.16 8.82 -25.89
N ARG A 11 -23.20 8.96 -27.22
CA ARG A 11 -24.20 9.73 -27.98
C ARG A 11 -24.45 11.12 -27.38
N PRO A 12 -23.46 12.02 -27.36
CA PRO A 12 -23.60 13.32 -26.75
C PRO A 12 -24.68 14.14 -27.43
N LEU A 13 -25.34 15.05 -26.70
CA LEU A 13 -26.32 16.00 -27.21
C LEU A 13 -25.70 16.93 -28.25
N GLN A 14 -24.42 17.32 -27.98
CA GLN A 14 -23.68 18.20 -28.87
C GLN A 14 -22.18 17.89 -28.76
N VAL A 15 -21.49 17.99 -29.90
CA VAL A 15 -20.01 17.92 -29.97
C VAL A 15 -19.52 19.32 -30.34
N ILE A 16 -18.67 19.90 -29.46
CA ILE A 16 -18.18 21.27 -29.62
C ILE A 16 -16.66 21.24 -29.73
N GLY A 17 -16.10 21.95 -30.69
CA GLY A 17 -14.69 22.05 -30.99
C GLY A 17 -14.37 21.69 -32.44
N LYS A 18 -13.21 22.13 -32.93
CA LYS A 18 -12.75 21.79 -34.31
C LYS A 18 -12.07 20.41 -34.25
N ALA A 19 -12.75 19.45 -34.85
CA ALA A 19 -12.36 18.04 -34.87
C ALA A 19 -11.24 17.69 -35.87
N ASP A 20 -10.64 18.66 -36.57
CA ASP A 20 -9.60 18.41 -37.57
C ASP A 20 -8.34 17.87 -36.84
N GLY A 21 -8.12 16.56 -36.90
CA GLY A 21 -7.06 15.82 -36.22
C GLY A 21 -7.41 15.16 -34.87
N LEU A 22 -8.54 15.48 -34.24
CA LEU A 22 -8.98 14.85 -32.98
C LEU A 22 -9.77 13.56 -33.17
N GLN A 23 -10.34 13.31 -34.36
CA GLN A 23 -11.14 12.10 -34.65
C GLN A 23 -10.33 10.81 -34.55
N SER A 24 -9.01 10.87 -34.76
CA SER A 24 -8.06 9.76 -34.64
C SER A 24 -7.34 9.73 -33.28
N LEU A 25 -7.72 10.59 -32.34
CA LEU A 25 -7.13 10.61 -31.02
C LEU A 25 -7.50 9.33 -30.26
N ASP A 26 -6.48 8.62 -29.77
CA ASP A 26 -6.66 7.43 -28.94
C ASP A 26 -6.70 7.81 -27.47
N ILE A 27 -7.84 7.57 -26.83
CA ILE A 27 -8.05 7.82 -25.39
C ILE A 27 -7.66 6.55 -24.62
N SER A 28 -6.64 6.67 -23.81
CA SER A 28 -6.14 5.60 -22.94
C SER A 28 -6.65 5.74 -21.50
N TYR A 29 -6.91 6.95 -21.03
CA TYR A 29 -7.25 7.23 -19.64
C TYR A 29 -8.59 7.96 -19.51
N LEU A 30 -9.40 7.54 -18.52
CA LEU A 30 -10.56 8.29 -18.06
C LEU A 30 -10.20 8.98 -16.74
N LEU A 31 -10.59 10.24 -16.61
CA LEU A 31 -10.31 11.06 -15.44
C LEU A 31 -11.62 11.66 -14.89
N THR A 32 -11.86 11.50 -13.59
CA THR A 32 -13.02 12.09 -12.88
C THR A 32 -12.58 13.01 -11.73
N ASP A 33 -11.30 12.99 -11.36
CA ASP A 33 -10.70 13.85 -10.35
C ASP A 33 -9.45 14.52 -10.92
N SER A 34 -9.49 15.84 -11.11
CA SER A 34 -8.40 16.63 -11.71
C SER A 34 -7.04 16.49 -11.00
N ARG A 35 -7.04 16.08 -9.73
CA ARG A 35 -5.81 15.85 -8.94
C ARG A 35 -5.07 14.58 -9.34
N GLN A 36 -5.76 13.65 -10.02
CA GLN A 36 -5.23 12.35 -10.44
C GLN A 36 -4.77 12.33 -11.91
N LEU A 37 -4.62 13.49 -12.55
CA LEU A 37 -4.11 13.57 -13.93
C LEU A 37 -2.70 12.97 -14.00
N GLY A 38 -2.56 11.94 -14.85
CA GLY A 38 -1.30 11.22 -15.09
C GLY A 38 -0.33 11.95 -16.03
N SER A 39 0.65 11.21 -16.52
CA SER A 39 1.72 11.71 -17.40
C SER A 39 1.29 11.96 -18.85
N GLU A 40 0.11 11.46 -19.27
CA GLU A 40 -0.40 11.54 -20.65
C GLU A 40 -1.71 12.34 -20.73
N PRO A 41 -1.66 13.65 -20.54
CA PRO A 41 -2.87 14.49 -20.54
C PRO A 41 -3.59 14.48 -21.89
N GLU A 42 -2.88 14.35 -23.01
CA GLU A 42 -3.47 14.35 -24.36
C GLU A 42 -4.29 13.09 -24.63
N ALA A 43 -3.92 11.94 -24.04
CA ALA A 43 -4.63 10.67 -24.14
C ALA A 43 -5.72 10.50 -23.06
N THR A 44 -6.05 11.58 -22.34
CA THR A 44 -7.00 11.57 -21.22
C THR A 44 -8.33 12.22 -21.60
N LEU A 45 -9.44 11.53 -21.31
CA LEU A 45 -10.81 12.06 -21.37
C LEU A 45 -11.28 12.40 -19.95
N PHE A 46 -11.56 13.67 -19.69
CA PHE A 46 -12.06 14.13 -18.40
C PHE A 46 -13.59 14.14 -18.37
N PHE A 47 -14.18 13.45 -17.40
CA PHE A 47 -15.60 13.53 -17.07
C PHE A 47 -15.82 14.54 -15.95
N ALA A 48 -16.44 15.67 -16.27
CA ALA A 48 -16.80 16.71 -15.32
C ALA A 48 -18.08 16.31 -14.57
N LEU A 49 -17.92 15.39 -13.60
CA LEU A 49 -19.05 14.87 -12.83
C LEU A 49 -19.69 15.97 -11.97
N LYS A 50 -21.01 16.03 -12.00
CA LYS A 50 -21.80 16.95 -11.19
C LYS A 50 -22.44 16.23 -10.01
N THR A 51 -22.34 16.82 -8.83
CA THR A 51 -22.95 16.34 -7.59
C THR A 51 -23.67 17.49 -6.90
N ALA A 52 -24.50 17.21 -5.89
CA ALA A 52 -25.18 18.25 -5.12
C ALA A 52 -24.23 19.28 -4.45
N LYS A 53 -22.96 18.91 -4.23
CA LYS A 53 -21.97 19.75 -3.54
C LYS A 53 -20.83 20.23 -4.44
N ASN A 54 -20.68 19.69 -5.64
CA ASN A 54 -19.52 19.96 -6.49
C ASN A 54 -19.89 19.82 -7.97
N ASP A 55 -19.38 20.75 -8.79
CA ASP A 55 -19.42 20.69 -10.24
C ASP A 55 -18.01 20.53 -10.78
N GLY A 56 -17.76 19.39 -11.44
CA GLY A 56 -16.45 19.06 -12.03
C GLY A 56 -16.02 20.02 -13.14
N ALA A 57 -16.96 20.72 -13.80
CA ALA A 57 -16.66 21.65 -14.88
C ALA A 57 -15.74 22.81 -14.45
N ARG A 58 -15.79 23.23 -13.19
CA ARG A 58 -14.90 24.27 -12.63
C ARG A 58 -13.41 23.94 -12.69
N TYR A 59 -13.04 22.66 -12.84
CA TYR A 59 -11.64 22.23 -12.93
C TYR A 59 -11.11 22.20 -14.35
N ILE A 60 -11.97 22.36 -15.37
CA ILE A 60 -11.60 22.32 -16.79
C ILE A 60 -10.51 23.34 -17.14
N PRO A 61 -10.55 24.62 -16.69
CA PRO A 61 -9.50 25.58 -17.01
C PRO A 61 -8.12 25.11 -16.60
N SER A 62 -7.96 24.59 -15.39
CA SER A 62 -6.71 24.04 -14.90
C SER A 62 -6.24 22.80 -15.67
N LEU A 63 -7.14 21.94 -16.11
CA LEU A 63 -6.81 20.76 -16.92
C LEU A 63 -6.42 21.13 -18.35
N VAL A 64 -7.00 22.20 -18.90
CA VAL A 64 -6.63 22.78 -20.18
C VAL A 64 -5.17 23.25 -20.16
N GLU A 65 -4.75 23.97 -19.11
CA GLU A 65 -3.36 24.40 -18.93
C GLU A 65 -2.39 23.22 -18.80
N ARG A 66 -2.86 22.10 -18.27
CA ARG A 66 -2.10 20.87 -18.10
C ARG A 66 -2.13 19.93 -19.32
N GLY A 67 -2.76 20.35 -20.43
CA GLY A 67 -2.70 19.66 -21.73
C GLY A 67 -3.82 18.66 -22.01
N VAL A 68 -4.84 18.54 -21.17
CA VAL A 68 -6.02 17.71 -21.48
C VAL A 68 -6.79 18.32 -22.65
N ARG A 69 -7.24 17.48 -23.58
CA ARG A 69 -7.90 17.93 -24.83
C ARG A 69 -9.37 17.53 -24.95
N CYS A 70 -9.81 16.50 -24.24
CA CYS A 70 -11.16 15.93 -24.36
C CYS A 70 -11.92 15.97 -23.04
N TYR A 71 -13.18 16.44 -23.11
CA TYR A 71 -14.02 16.69 -21.95
C TYR A 71 -15.44 16.19 -22.17
N VAL A 72 -16.04 15.60 -21.14
CA VAL A 72 -17.48 15.27 -21.06
C VAL A 72 -18.10 16.12 -19.96
N LEU A 73 -19.17 16.86 -20.25
CA LEU A 73 -19.80 17.80 -19.31
C LEU A 73 -21.30 17.97 -19.60
N GLU A 74 -22.05 18.51 -18.62
CA GLU A 74 -23.50 18.68 -18.69
C GLU A 74 -23.93 20.11 -19.13
N SER A 75 -23.06 21.11 -18.92
CA SER A 75 -23.32 22.52 -19.29
C SER A 75 -22.04 23.23 -19.64
N LEU A 76 -22.15 24.28 -20.45
CA LEU A 76 -21.06 25.19 -20.82
C LEU A 76 -20.97 26.44 -19.91
N ASP A 77 -21.91 26.63 -18.98
CA ASP A 77 -22.08 27.86 -18.21
C ASP A 77 -20.86 28.26 -17.36
N ASN A 78 -19.96 27.31 -17.06
CA ASN A 78 -18.74 27.53 -16.28
C ASN A 78 -17.47 27.63 -17.15
N LEU A 79 -17.62 27.80 -18.48
CA LEU A 79 -16.49 27.87 -19.43
C LEU A 79 -16.27 29.30 -19.98
N ASP A 80 -16.88 30.33 -19.37
CA ASP A 80 -16.68 31.72 -19.74
C ASP A 80 -15.21 32.12 -19.64
N GLY A 81 -14.60 32.57 -20.75
CA GLY A 81 -13.21 33.03 -20.82
C GLY A 81 -12.20 32.00 -21.34
N LEU A 82 -12.62 30.83 -21.82
CA LEU A 82 -11.76 29.95 -22.60
C LEU A 82 -11.61 30.46 -24.05
N ASP A 83 -10.82 31.52 -24.23
CA ASP A 83 -10.37 31.95 -25.55
C ASP A 83 -9.48 30.86 -26.16
N GLY A 84 -9.80 30.39 -27.37
CA GLY A 84 -9.03 29.39 -28.09
C GLY A 84 -9.46 27.93 -27.85
N LEU A 85 -10.69 27.59 -28.25
CA LEU A 85 -11.21 26.21 -28.36
C LEU A 85 -10.53 25.38 -29.46
N ASP A 86 -9.56 25.94 -30.17
CA ASP A 86 -8.80 25.25 -31.20
C ASP A 86 -7.99 24.09 -30.57
N ASN A 87 -8.17 22.88 -31.11
CA ASN A 87 -7.61 21.62 -30.64
C ASN A 87 -8.19 21.03 -29.33
N ARG A 88 -9.43 21.38 -28.98
CA ARG A 88 -10.14 20.75 -27.83
C ARG A 88 -11.50 20.26 -28.26
N LEU A 89 -11.97 19.20 -27.57
CA LEU A 89 -13.25 18.57 -27.82
C LEU A 89 -14.06 18.52 -26.53
N PHE A 90 -15.28 19.09 -26.62
CA PHE A 90 -16.25 19.03 -25.54
C PHE A 90 -17.46 18.22 -25.98
N LEU A 91 -17.77 17.19 -25.24
CA LEU A 91 -18.92 16.31 -25.43
C LEU A 91 -19.99 16.69 -24.42
N LEU A 92 -21.01 17.41 -24.86
CA LEU A 92 -22.14 17.82 -24.04
C LEU A 92 -23.08 16.64 -23.87
N VAL A 93 -23.39 16.24 -22.64
CA VAL A 93 -24.27 15.12 -22.29
C VAL A 93 -25.36 15.57 -21.34
N GLU A 94 -26.44 14.79 -21.22
CA GLU A 94 -27.52 15.07 -20.27
C GLU A 94 -27.08 14.77 -18.82
N ASP A 95 -26.33 13.68 -18.62
CA ASP A 95 -25.80 13.21 -17.33
C ASP A 95 -24.38 12.65 -17.54
N SER A 96 -23.42 13.28 -16.93
CA SER A 96 -22.00 12.93 -17.07
C SER A 96 -21.65 11.58 -16.42
N LEU A 97 -22.35 11.17 -15.34
CA LEU A 97 -22.19 9.86 -14.71
C LEU A 97 -22.80 8.76 -15.58
N ALA A 98 -24.00 8.99 -16.12
CA ALA A 98 -24.63 8.05 -17.05
C ALA A 98 -23.78 7.85 -18.30
N ALA A 99 -23.19 8.92 -18.87
CA ALA A 99 -22.27 8.84 -19.99
C ALA A 99 -21.01 8.01 -19.68
N LEU A 100 -20.42 8.18 -18.49
CA LEU A 100 -19.29 7.35 -18.01
C LEU A 100 -19.67 5.87 -17.92
N GLN A 101 -20.84 5.57 -17.35
CA GLN A 101 -21.36 4.21 -17.21
C GLN A 101 -21.67 3.58 -18.59
N GLN A 102 -22.27 4.34 -19.49
CA GLN A 102 -22.56 3.90 -20.85
C GLN A 102 -21.29 3.58 -21.65
N LEU A 103 -20.26 4.43 -21.53
CA LEU A 103 -18.97 4.19 -22.16
C LEU A 103 -18.31 2.91 -21.62
N ALA A 104 -18.35 2.70 -20.31
CA ALA A 104 -17.81 1.49 -19.69
C ALA A 104 -18.58 0.23 -20.10
N ALA A 105 -19.91 0.30 -20.19
CA ALA A 105 -20.74 -0.80 -20.69
C ALA A 105 -20.42 -1.14 -22.16
N TYR A 106 -20.18 -0.12 -22.98
CA TYR A 106 -19.70 -0.33 -24.36
C TYR A 106 -18.32 -0.99 -24.37
N LYS A 107 -17.36 -0.51 -23.59
CA LYS A 107 -16.03 -1.13 -23.46
C LYS A 107 -16.14 -2.58 -23.02
N ARG A 108 -17.02 -2.88 -22.04
CA ARG A 108 -17.30 -4.25 -21.58
C ARG A 108 -17.84 -5.15 -22.68
N SER A 109 -18.69 -4.62 -23.58
CA SER A 109 -19.28 -5.39 -24.67
C SER A 109 -18.26 -5.89 -25.69
N LEU A 110 -17.11 -5.25 -25.77
CA LEU A 110 -15.98 -5.65 -26.65
C LEU A 110 -15.14 -6.78 -26.06
N TYR A 111 -15.30 -7.09 -24.77
CA TYR A 111 -14.56 -8.15 -24.09
C TYR A 111 -15.42 -9.42 -23.98
N HIS A 112 -14.88 -10.56 -24.42
CA HIS A 112 -15.59 -11.84 -24.50
C HIS A 112 -15.04 -12.92 -23.55
N GLY A 113 -13.94 -12.63 -22.82
CA GLY A 113 -13.38 -13.54 -21.84
C GLY A 113 -14.21 -13.66 -20.55
N PRO A 114 -13.82 -14.56 -19.65
CA PRO A 114 -14.52 -14.74 -18.38
C PRO A 114 -14.40 -13.50 -17.49
N VAL A 115 -15.51 -13.17 -16.80
CA VAL A 115 -15.59 -12.05 -15.87
C VAL A 115 -16.13 -12.53 -14.54
N ILE A 116 -15.34 -12.35 -13.50
CA ILE A 116 -15.74 -12.61 -12.12
C ILE A 116 -16.27 -11.31 -11.52
N GLY A 117 -17.56 -11.31 -11.14
CA GLY A 117 -18.18 -10.20 -10.41
C GLY A 117 -18.33 -10.53 -8.94
N ILE A 118 -17.81 -9.67 -8.07
CA ILE A 118 -17.79 -9.90 -6.62
C ILE A 118 -18.65 -8.85 -5.92
N THR A 119 -19.65 -9.29 -5.13
CA THR A 119 -20.41 -8.39 -4.25
C THR A 119 -20.53 -8.98 -2.84
N GLY A 120 -21.00 -8.17 -1.90
CA GLY A 120 -21.15 -8.51 -0.48
C GLY A 120 -21.00 -7.27 0.39
N SER A 121 -21.09 -7.39 1.70
CA SER A 121 -20.76 -6.34 2.65
C SER A 121 -19.25 -6.34 2.92
N ASN A 122 -18.72 -7.43 3.43
CA ASN A 122 -17.31 -7.60 3.76
C ASN A 122 -16.62 -8.68 2.91
N GLY A 123 -15.30 -8.62 2.78
CA GLY A 123 -14.50 -9.66 2.13
C GLY A 123 -14.33 -9.52 0.61
N LYS A 124 -15.03 -8.61 -0.07
CA LYS A 124 -14.93 -8.42 -1.53
C LYS A 124 -13.48 -8.23 -2.01
N THR A 125 -12.81 -7.24 -1.45
CA THR A 125 -11.41 -6.90 -1.83
C THR A 125 -10.45 -8.04 -1.48
N VAL A 126 -10.66 -8.71 -0.35
CA VAL A 126 -9.84 -9.87 0.05
C VAL A 126 -9.99 -11.00 -0.96
N VAL A 127 -11.22 -11.37 -1.32
CA VAL A 127 -11.48 -12.44 -2.31
C VAL A 127 -10.91 -12.06 -3.67
N LYS A 128 -11.08 -10.81 -4.12
CA LYS A 128 -10.49 -10.31 -5.36
C LYS A 128 -8.96 -10.46 -5.39
N GLU A 129 -8.28 -10.03 -4.33
CA GLU A 129 -6.82 -10.10 -4.28
C GLU A 129 -6.31 -11.53 -4.14
N TRP A 130 -7.02 -12.39 -3.40
CA TRP A 130 -6.68 -13.81 -3.35
C TRP A 130 -6.88 -14.50 -4.69
N LEU A 131 -7.97 -14.25 -5.39
CA LEU A 131 -8.17 -14.77 -6.75
C LEU A 131 -7.08 -14.29 -7.69
N TYR A 132 -6.69 -13.02 -7.61
CA TYR A 132 -5.57 -12.52 -8.38
C TYR A 132 -4.27 -13.29 -8.08
N GLN A 133 -3.93 -13.48 -6.80
CA GLN A 133 -2.71 -14.21 -6.41
C GLN A 133 -2.73 -15.68 -6.86
N LEU A 134 -3.90 -16.33 -6.80
CA LEU A 134 -4.08 -17.73 -7.19
C LEU A 134 -4.01 -17.95 -8.70
N LEU A 135 -4.35 -16.94 -9.51
CA LEU A 135 -4.61 -17.07 -10.94
C LEU A 135 -3.63 -16.27 -11.83
N LYS A 136 -2.83 -15.37 -11.24
CA LYS A 136 -1.93 -14.44 -12.00
C LYS A 136 -0.87 -15.14 -12.84
N ASP A 137 -0.49 -16.36 -12.49
CA ASP A 137 0.53 -17.13 -13.23
C ASP A 137 -0.07 -17.83 -14.47
N ASP A 138 -1.40 -17.95 -14.54
CA ASP A 138 -2.11 -18.60 -15.65
C ASP A 138 -2.82 -17.60 -16.57
N TYR A 139 -3.20 -16.41 -16.05
CA TYR A 139 -3.98 -15.41 -16.78
C TYR A 139 -3.37 -14.01 -16.68
N ARG A 140 -3.45 -13.28 -17.77
CA ARG A 140 -3.31 -11.82 -17.74
C ARG A 140 -4.61 -11.20 -17.23
N ILE A 141 -4.59 -10.80 -15.97
CA ILE A 141 -5.80 -10.41 -15.22
C ILE A 141 -5.95 -8.89 -15.20
N THR A 142 -7.12 -8.41 -15.64
CA THR A 142 -7.60 -7.05 -15.34
C THR A 142 -8.52 -7.10 -14.14
N ARG A 143 -8.24 -6.30 -13.10
CA ARG A 143 -9.07 -6.27 -11.89
C ARG A 143 -9.36 -4.85 -11.42
N SER A 144 -10.43 -4.69 -10.62
CA SER A 144 -10.70 -3.41 -9.95
C SER A 144 -9.48 -2.92 -9.17
N PRO A 145 -8.92 -1.74 -9.50
CA PRO A 145 -7.87 -1.13 -8.69
C PRO A 145 -8.48 -0.66 -7.36
N LYS A 146 -7.78 -0.88 -6.25
CA LYS A 146 -8.28 -0.52 -4.92
C LYS A 146 -9.67 -1.13 -4.67
N SER A 147 -10.54 -0.41 -3.93
CA SER A 147 -11.97 -0.73 -3.77
C SER A 147 -12.84 0.06 -4.75
N TYR A 148 -12.47 0.07 -6.05
CA TYR A 148 -13.27 0.75 -7.08
C TYR A 148 -14.55 -0.06 -7.37
N ASN A 149 -15.49 -0.01 -6.43
CA ASN A 149 -16.73 -0.79 -6.44
C ASN A 149 -18.01 0.08 -6.53
N SER A 150 -17.88 1.41 -6.60
CA SER A 150 -18.97 2.39 -6.65
C SER A 150 -19.46 2.67 -8.07
N GLN A 151 -20.49 3.49 -8.19
CA GLN A 151 -21.06 3.95 -9.46
C GLN A 151 -20.05 4.64 -10.40
N ILE A 152 -18.94 5.17 -9.86
CA ILE A 152 -17.83 5.78 -10.60
C ILE A 152 -16.66 4.79 -10.71
N GLY A 153 -16.33 4.08 -9.62
CA GLY A 153 -15.17 3.20 -9.58
C GLY A 153 -15.27 1.99 -10.51
N VAL A 154 -16.46 1.40 -10.63
CA VAL A 154 -16.69 0.26 -11.54
C VAL A 154 -16.45 0.63 -13.00
N PRO A 155 -17.03 1.72 -13.55
CA PRO A 155 -16.71 2.18 -14.90
C PRO A 155 -15.21 2.38 -15.16
N LEU A 156 -14.49 3.02 -14.23
CA LEU A 156 -13.04 3.23 -14.33
C LEU A 156 -12.26 1.91 -14.30
N SER A 157 -12.74 0.91 -13.56
CA SER A 157 -12.15 -0.43 -13.53
C SER A 157 -12.33 -1.17 -14.85
N VAL A 158 -13.54 -1.15 -15.39
CA VAL A 158 -13.90 -1.82 -16.66
C VAL A 158 -13.19 -1.17 -17.85
N TRP A 159 -12.92 0.13 -17.80
CA TRP A 159 -12.15 0.82 -18.85
C TRP A 159 -10.75 0.23 -19.06
N GLN A 160 -10.15 -0.38 -18.02
CA GLN A 160 -8.82 -1.00 -18.10
C GLN A 160 -8.79 -2.31 -18.92
N LEU A 161 -9.93 -2.85 -19.34
CA LEU A 161 -9.98 -4.01 -20.22
C LEU A 161 -9.22 -3.72 -21.53
N SER A 162 -8.40 -4.67 -21.95
CA SER A 162 -7.60 -4.59 -23.17
C SER A 162 -7.68 -5.91 -23.94
N GLU A 163 -7.16 -5.93 -25.16
CA GLU A 163 -7.03 -7.16 -25.95
C GLU A 163 -6.12 -8.22 -25.29
N GLN A 164 -5.27 -7.79 -24.37
CA GLN A 164 -4.40 -8.68 -23.62
C GLN A 164 -5.07 -9.30 -22.40
N THR A 165 -6.24 -8.82 -21.99
CA THR A 165 -6.95 -9.34 -20.82
C THR A 165 -7.50 -10.73 -21.12
N GLU A 166 -7.13 -11.72 -20.30
CA GLU A 166 -7.60 -13.10 -20.40
C GLU A 166 -8.67 -13.43 -19.36
N LEU A 167 -8.62 -12.76 -18.21
CA LEU A 167 -9.58 -12.87 -17.11
C LEU A 167 -9.83 -11.48 -16.51
N ALA A 168 -11.10 -11.17 -16.19
CA ALA A 168 -11.43 -9.94 -15.48
C ALA A 168 -12.04 -10.23 -14.10
N ILE A 169 -11.70 -9.41 -13.09
CA ILE A 169 -12.22 -9.53 -11.72
C ILE A 169 -12.67 -8.15 -11.24
N PHE A 170 -13.99 -7.96 -11.10
CA PHE A 170 -14.56 -6.67 -10.70
C PHE A 170 -15.37 -6.77 -9.41
N GLU A 171 -15.22 -5.76 -8.55
CA GLU A 171 -16.02 -5.59 -7.35
C GLU A 171 -17.23 -4.68 -7.63
N ALA A 172 -18.39 -5.00 -7.04
CA ALA A 172 -19.58 -4.14 -7.02
C ALA A 172 -20.05 -3.93 -5.58
N GLY A 173 -20.09 -2.67 -5.17
CA GLY A 173 -20.64 -2.19 -3.91
C GLY A 173 -21.87 -1.31 -4.16
N ILE A 174 -22.81 -1.35 -3.21
CA ILE A 174 -24.01 -0.51 -3.22
C ILE A 174 -24.23 0.09 -1.84
N SER A 175 -24.72 1.31 -1.83
CA SER A 175 -25.19 2.03 -0.65
C SER A 175 -26.69 2.28 -0.63
N GLU A 176 -27.36 2.23 -1.81
CA GLU A 176 -28.78 2.52 -1.98
C GLU A 176 -29.47 1.49 -2.90
N MET A 177 -30.79 1.47 -2.85
CA MET A 177 -31.62 0.66 -3.75
C MET A 177 -31.49 1.12 -5.21
N GLY A 178 -31.47 0.17 -6.15
CA GLY A 178 -31.38 0.43 -7.60
C GLY A 178 -29.95 0.69 -8.11
N GLU A 179 -28.95 0.77 -7.23
CA GLU A 179 -27.56 0.98 -7.65
C GLU A 179 -26.97 -0.24 -8.37
N MET A 180 -27.34 -1.47 -7.95
CA MET A 180 -26.80 -2.67 -8.57
C MET A 180 -27.32 -2.87 -9.99
N ALA A 181 -28.56 -2.50 -10.27
CA ALA A 181 -29.13 -2.54 -11.61
C ALA A 181 -28.37 -1.66 -12.63
N ARG A 182 -27.73 -0.58 -12.15
CA ARG A 182 -26.87 0.29 -12.98
C ARG A 182 -25.47 -0.31 -13.19
N LEU A 183 -24.95 -1.06 -12.21
CA LEU A 183 -23.63 -1.69 -12.29
C LEU A 183 -23.64 -3.00 -13.09
N GLN A 184 -24.76 -3.72 -13.10
CA GLN A 184 -24.89 -5.01 -13.77
C GLN A 184 -24.49 -4.94 -15.28
N PRO A 185 -25.03 -4.03 -16.10
CA PRO A 185 -24.69 -3.97 -17.52
C PRO A 185 -23.22 -3.56 -17.78
N ILE A 186 -22.59 -2.93 -16.79
CA ILE A 186 -21.19 -2.50 -16.89
C ILE A 186 -20.25 -3.68 -16.60
N ILE A 187 -20.56 -4.53 -15.63
CA ILE A 187 -19.73 -5.70 -15.25
C ILE A 187 -20.11 -6.92 -16.10
N ARG A 188 -21.40 -7.24 -16.23
CA ARG A 188 -21.92 -8.44 -16.90
C ARG A 188 -21.07 -9.66 -16.58
N PRO A 189 -21.04 -10.10 -15.30
CA PRO A 189 -20.20 -11.20 -14.89
C PRO A 189 -20.69 -12.53 -15.48
N THR A 190 -19.74 -13.43 -15.80
CA THR A 190 -20.02 -14.82 -16.16
C THR A 190 -19.97 -15.73 -14.93
N ILE A 191 -19.15 -15.34 -13.94
CA ILE A 191 -19.03 -16.01 -12.64
C ILE A 191 -19.36 -14.98 -11.55
N GLY A 192 -20.41 -15.25 -10.79
CA GLY A 192 -20.84 -14.44 -9.65
C GLY A 192 -20.24 -14.94 -8.34
N VAL A 193 -19.80 -14.00 -7.49
CA VAL A 193 -19.29 -14.29 -6.16
C VAL A 193 -20.00 -13.42 -5.13
N ILE A 194 -20.63 -14.05 -4.15
CA ILE A 194 -21.21 -13.40 -2.99
C ILE A 194 -20.34 -13.67 -1.78
N THR A 195 -19.79 -12.60 -1.24
CA THR A 195 -19.13 -12.63 0.07
C THR A 195 -20.15 -12.36 1.19
N TYR A 196 -19.70 -12.28 2.44
CA TYR A 196 -20.60 -12.06 3.57
C TYR A 196 -21.50 -10.82 3.38
N ILE A 197 -22.80 -10.96 3.67
CA ILE A 197 -23.78 -9.86 3.69
C ILE A 197 -24.14 -9.54 5.14
N GLY A 198 -23.62 -8.42 5.67
CA GLY A 198 -23.85 -7.93 7.03
C GLY A 198 -24.72 -6.66 7.08
N THR A 199 -24.79 -6.09 8.28
CA THR A 199 -25.64 -4.92 8.61
C THR A 199 -25.07 -3.58 8.15
N GLU A 200 -23.86 -3.53 7.59
CA GLU A 200 -23.25 -2.28 7.10
C GLU A 200 -24.13 -1.59 6.06
N HIS A 201 -24.26 -0.26 6.15
CA HIS A 201 -25.23 0.53 5.37
C HIS A 201 -26.68 0.05 5.52
N GLY A 202 -27.00 -0.62 6.64
CA GLY A 202 -28.34 -1.17 6.89
C GLY A 202 -29.43 -0.12 6.99
N GLU A 203 -29.07 1.12 7.31
CA GLU A 203 -29.99 2.26 7.36
C GLU A 203 -30.70 2.55 6.02
N ASN A 204 -30.09 2.19 4.89
CA ASN A 204 -30.61 2.43 3.54
C ASN A 204 -31.39 1.25 2.95
N PHE A 205 -31.49 0.13 3.69
CA PHE A 205 -32.19 -1.08 3.24
C PHE A 205 -33.22 -1.52 4.29
N PRO A 206 -34.46 -1.83 3.88
CA PRO A 206 -35.53 -2.24 4.81
C PRO A 206 -35.24 -3.52 5.59
N SER A 207 -34.47 -4.46 5.03
CA SER A 207 -34.03 -5.69 5.68
C SER A 207 -32.78 -6.26 5.01
N LEU A 208 -32.11 -7.24 5.65
CA LEU A 208 -31.00 -7.99 5.07
C LEU A 208 -31.41 -8.78 3.82
N GLU A 209 -32.64 -9.27 3.78
CA GLU A 209 -33.20 -10.01 2.63
C GLU A 209 -33.34 -9.09 1.42
N VAL A 210 -33.87 -7.86 1.61
CA VAL A 210 -33.98 -6.86 0.56
C VAL A 210 -32.58 -6.44 0.08
N LYS A 211 -31.65 -6.22 0.99
CA LYS A 211 -30.26 -5.91 0.64
C LYS A 211 -29.58 -7.03 -0.15
N ARG A 212 -29.84 -8.29 0.23
CA ARG A 212 -29.38 -9.46 -0.51
C ARG A 212 -29.99 -9.50 -1.91
N ALA A 213 -31.31 -9.34 -2.03
CA ALA A 213 -32.00 -9.32 -3.32
C ALA A 213 -31.46 -8.25 -4.25
N GLU A 214 -31.18 -7.05 -3.72
CA GLU A 214 -30.55 -5.97 -4.50
C GLU A 214 -29.16 -6.38 -5.01
N LYS A 215 -28.31 -6.97 -4.14
CA LYS A 215 -26.98 -7.45 -4.55
C LYS A 215 -27.03 -8.56 -5.59
N MET A 216 -28.04 -9.43 -5.52
CA MET A 216 -28.24 -10.53 -6.47
C MET A 216 -28.54 -10.03 -7.90
N GLN A 217 -28.98 -8.80 -8.09
CA GLN A 217 -29.23 -8.23 -9.41
C GLN A 217 -27.95 -8.18 -10.27
N LEU A 218 -26.77 -8.16 -9.66
CA LEU A 218 -25.51 -8.24 -10.39
C LEU A 218 -25.39 -9.52 -11.23
N PHE A 219 -26.04 -10.61 -10.81
CA PHE A 219 -25.82 -11.96 -11.30
C PHE A 219 -26.93 -12.52 -12.17
N VAL A 220 -27.82 -11.66 -12.68
CA VAL A 220 -28.98 -12.09 -13.50
C VAL A 220 -28.57 -12.85 -14.77
N ASP A 221 -27.36 -12.58 -15.29
CA ASP A 221 -26.82 -13.21 -16.50
C ASP A 221 -25.61 -14.14 -16.19
N CYS A 222 -25.39 -14.51 -14.93
CA CYS A 222 -24.25 -15.38 -14.56
C CYS A 222 -24.55 -16.86 -14.85
N ASP A 223 -23.56 -17.54 -15.43
CA ASP A 223 -23.60 -19.00 -15.63
C ASP A 223 -23.46 -19.75 -14.30
N THR A 224 -22.66 -19.21 -13.37
CA THR A 224 -22.35 -19.81 -12.07
C THR A 224 -22.33 -18.74 -11.00
N ILE A 225 -22.98 -19.02 -9.85
CA ILE A 225 -22.93 -18.15 -8.66
C ILE A 225 -22.33 -18.96 -7.51
N ILE A 226 -21.28 -18.40 -6.90
CA ILE A 226 -20.56 -18.98 -5.78
C ILE A 226 -20.90 -18.18 -4.53
N GLU A 227 -21.47 -18.87 -3.56
CA GLU A 227 -21.81 -18.33 -2.25
C GLU A 227 -21.23 -19.24 -1.17
N ASP A 228 -20.46 -18.67 -0.26
CA ASP A 228 -19.98 -19.39 0.91
C ASP A 228 -20.72 -18.97 2.16
N ALA A 229 -21.65 -19.84 2.61
CA ALA A 229 -22.39 -19.65 3.85
C ALA A 229 -21.52 -19.75 5.11
N THR A 230 -20.25 -20.21 4.99
CA THR A 230 -19.35 -20.44 6.12
C THR A 230 -18.41 -19.26 6.38
N HIS A 231 -18.53 -18.17 5.62
CA HIS A 231 -17.68 -16.96 5.70
C HIS A 231 -16.17 -17.19 5.47
N GLN A 232 -15.82 -18.28 4.80
CA GLN A 232 -14.44 -18.61 4.48
C GLN A 232 -14.09 -18.17 3.07
N ASN A 233 -13.50 -16.99 2.91
CA ASN A 233 -13.08 -16.43 1.62
C ASN A 233 -12.30 -17.42 0.75
N ILE A 234 -11.54 -18.33 1.36
CA ILE A 234 -10.74 -19.32 0.63
C ILE A 234 -11.60 -20.38 -0.07
N ARG A 235 -12.72 -20.81 0.53
CA ARG A 235 -13.67 -21.73 -0.12
C ARG A 235 -14.34 -21.07 -1.31
N THR A 236 -14.62 -19.79 -1.18
CA THR A 236 -15.10 -18.96 -2.29
C THR A 236 -14.12 -18.96 -3.44
N CYS A 237 -12.82 -18.77 -3.17
CA CYS A 237 -11.77 -18.84 -4.20
C CYS A 237 -11.68 -20.25 -4.83
N ALA A 238 -11.77 -21.32 -4.04
CA ALA A 238 -11.83 -22.68 -4.57
C ALA A 238 -13.01 -22.90 -5.51
N GLY A 239 -14.18 -22.38 -5.14
CA GLY A 239 -15.38 -22.43 -5.99
C GLY A 239 -15.17 -21.74 -7.33
N VAL A 240 -14.53 -20.56 -7.34
CA VAL A 240 -14.17 -19.83 -8.57
C VAL A 240 -13.20 -20.64 -9.43
N MET A 241 -12.17 -21.23 -8.83
CA MET A 241 -11.21 -22.06 -9.57
C MET A 241 -11.91 -23.28 -10.22
N ARG A 242 -12.84 -23.95 -9.52
CA ARG A 242 -13.67 -25.01 -10.14
C ARG A 242 -14.48 -24.51 -11.32
N ALA A 243 -15.12 -23.35 -11.18
CA ALA A 243 -15.90 -22.75 -12.27
C ALA A 243 -15.03 -22.37 -13.47
N LEU A 244 -13.73 -22.08 -13.26
CA LEU A 244 -12.74 -21.85 -14.31
C LEU A 244 -12.15 -23.15 -14.89
N GLY A 245 -12.53 -24.33 -14.37
CA GLY A 245 -12.13 -25.63 -14.88
C GLY A 245 -10.85 -26.23 -14.28
N TYR A 246 -10.35 -25.71 -13.15
CA TYR A 246 -9.24 -26.32 -12.43
C TYR A 246 -9.65 -27.63 -11.76
N ASP A 247 -8.75 -28.62 -11.78
CA ASP A 247 -8.92 -29.87 -11.04
C ASP A 247 -8.68 -29.69 -9.53
N GLU A 248 -9.23 -30.63 -8.72
CA GLU A 248 -9.15 -30.55 -7.25
C GLU A 248 -7.72 -30.65 -6.72
N GLU A 249 -6.81 -31.32 -7.43
CA GLU A 249 -5.41 -31.42 -7.02
C GLU A 249 -4.71 -30.06 -7.14
N THR A 250 -4.86 -29.40 -8.28
CA THR A 250 -4.34 -28.04 -8.53
C THR A 250 -4.94 -27.03 -7.55
N ILE A 251 -6.28 -27.10 -7.32
CA ILE A 251 -6.97 -26.23 -6.36
C ILE A 251 -6.40 -26.45 -4.96
N THR A 252 -6.28 -27.70 -4.52
CA THR A 252 -5.75 -28.03 -3.20
C THR A 252 -4.31 -27.56 -3.04
N GLN A 253 -3.43 -27.79 -4.02
CA GLN A 253 -2.04 -27.35 -3.96
C GLN A 253 -1.92 -25.83 -3.86
N ARG A 254 -2.64 -25.08 -4.71
CA ARG A 254 -2.60 -23.61 -4.68
C ARG A 254 -3.17 -23.03 -3.40
N ILE A 255 -4.27 -23.60 -2.92
CA ILE A 255 -4.93 -23.17 -1.69
C ILE A 255 -4.08 -23.51 -0.47
N LEU A 256 -3.46 -24.70 -0.39
CA LEU A 256 -2.58 -25.09 0.72
C LEU A 256 -1.42 -24.12 0.93
N HIS A 257 -0.90 -23.51 -0.12
CA HIS A 257 0.11 -22.45 -0.01
C HIS A 257 -0.44 -21.11 0.49
N GLN A 258 -1.78 -20.94 0.55
CA GLN A 258 -2.44 -19.71 0.97
C GLN A 258 -3.35 -19.85 2.19
N THR A 259 -3.49 -21.07 2.77
CA THR A 259 -4.36 -21.34 3.92
C THR A 259 -3.65 -21.15 5.26
N HIS A 260 -2.88 -20.12 5.41
CA HIS A 260 -2.45 -19.74 6.76
C HIS A 260 -3.62 -19.08 7.48
N GLU A 261 -3.97 -19.62 8.63
CA GLU A 261 -5.01 -19.08 9.48
C GLU A 261 -4.58 -17.75 10.14
N THR A 262 -3.25 -17.54 10.23
CA THR A 262 -2.64 -16.30 10.69
C THR A 262 -2.09 -15.55 9.49
N ILE A 263 -2.59 -14.33 9.28
CA ILE A 263 -2.24 -13.47 8.14
C ILE A 263 -1.88 -12.07 8.60
N LEU A 264 -0.95 -11.45 7.88
CA LEU A 264 -0.67 -10.02 7.96
C LEU A 264 -1.26 -9.35 6.71
N GLU A 265 -2.35 -8.62 6.90
CA GLU A 265 -2.90 -7.77 5.86
C GLU A 265 -2.06 -6.52 5.72
N VAL A 266 -1.69 -6.17 4.49
CA VAL A 266 -0.88 -4.98 4.16
C VAL A 266 -1.66 -4.10 3.18
N ASN A 267 -2.09 -2.95 3.66
CA ASN A 267 -2.86 -1.97 2.89
C ASN A 267 -1.90 -1.05 2.11
N LEU A 268 -1.72 -1.34 0.82
CA LEU A 268 -0.81 -0.57 -0.04
C LEU A 268 -1.35 0.82 -0.37
N SER A 269 -2.68 1.04 -0.34
CA SER A 269 -3.26 2.39 -0.48
C SER A 269 -2.93 3.26 0.72
N ALA A 270 -3.07 2.73 1.93
CA ALA A 270 -2.69 3.41 3.16
C ALA A 270 -1.20 3.77 3.16
N LEU A 271 -0.35 2.85 2.70
CA LEU A 271 1.09 3.09 2.53
C LEU A 271 1.36 4.28 1.59
N VAL A 272 0.73 4.31 0.42
CA VAL A 272 0.88 5.41 -0.55
C VAL A 272 0.32 6.74 -0.03
N ASP A 273 -0.78 6.70 0.74
CA ASP A 273 -1.33 7.90 1.37
C ASP A 273 -0.40 8.47 2.44
N ASN A 274 0.28 7.59 3.20
CA ASN A 274 1.32 8.02 4.15
C ASN A 274 2.52 8.64 3.42
N VAL A 275 2.97 8.07 2.29
CA VAL A 275 3.98 8.71 1.43
C VAL A 275 3.53 10.10 1.00
N ARG A 276 2.28 10.24 0.55
CA ARG A 276 1.72 11.54 0.12
C ARG A 276 1.73 12.57 1.24
N TYR A 277 1.39 12.16 2.46
CA TYR A 277 1.49 13.02 3.64
C TYR A 277 2.92 13.53 3.84
N PHE A 278 3.91 12.62 3.94
CA PHE A 278 5.30 13.03 4.13
C PHE A 278 5.84 13.86 2.95
N ARG A 279 5.43 13.52 1.72
CA ARG A 279 5.80 14.30 0.53
C ARG A 279 5.27 15.74 0.60
N SER A 280 4.09 15.95 1.18
CA SER A 280 3.50 17.29 1.35
C SER A 280 4.24 18.18 2.35
N LEU A 281 5.05 17.59 3.24
CA LEU A 281 5.91 18.32 4.18
C LEU A 281 7.22 18.78 3.53
N LEU A 282 7.58 18.24 2.36
CA LEU A 282 8.85 18.50 1.68
C LEU A 282 8.68 19.51 0.54
N SER A 283 9.74 20.25 0.25
CA SER A 283 9.78 21.08 -0.95
C SER A 283 9.69 20.22 -2.23
N ALA A 284 9.30 20.81 -3.34
CA ALA A 284 9.23 20.11 -4.63
C ALA A 284 10.60 19.56 -5.09
N THR A 285 11.70 20.18 -4.66
CA THR A 285 13.07 19.79 -5.02
C THR A 285 13.72 18.82 -4.04
N THR A 286 13.17 18.67 -2.82
CA THR A 286 13.69 17.73 -1.83
C THR A 286 13.32 16.30 -2.23
N LYS A 287 14.30 15.42 -2.35
CA LYS A 287 14.12 14.01 -2.68
C LYS A 287 13.61 13.21 -1.48
N LEU A 288 12.88 12.14 -1.76
CA LEU A 288 12.37 11.23 -0.73
C LEU A 288 12.95 9.83 -0.92
N THR A 289 13.62 9.35 0.13
CA THR A 289 14.07 7.94 0.25
C THR A 289 13.13 7.19 1.18
N CYS A 290 12.61 6.03 0.77
CA CYS A 290 11.83 5.15 1.62
C CYS A 290 12.67 3.95 2.11
N MET A 291 12.58 3.65 3.42
CA MET A 291 13.27 2.53 4.04
C MET A 291 12.44 1.26 3.90
N VAL A 292 12.96 0.26 3.18
CA VAL A 292 12.31 -1.04 2.95
C VAL A 292 13.16 -2.22 3.45
N LYS A 293 14.12 -1.95 4.32
CA LYS A 293 14.97 -2.95 4.99
C LYS A 293 14.17 -3.87 5.92
N ALA A 294 14.77 -4.98 6.33
CA ALA A 294 14.17 -5.98 7.22
C ALA A 294 12.81 -6.46 6.71
N PHE A 295 12.79 -6.88 5.43
CA PHE A 295 11.58 -7.31 4.74
C PHE A 295 10.48 -6.22 4.73
N ALA A 296 10.88 -4.98 4.43
CA ALA A 296 10.03 -3.78 4.54
C ALA A 296 9.35 -3.69 5.92
N TYR A 297 10.15 -3.73 6.99
CA TYR A 297 9.68 -3.79 8.39
C TYR A 297 8.68 -4.93 8.64
N GLY A 298 8.89 -6.08 8.00
CA GLY A 298 8.01 -7.24 8.11
C GLY A 298 6.82 -7.24 7.15
N ALA A 299 6.54 -6.14 6.45
CA ALA A 299 5.37 -6.01 5.56
C ALA A 299 5.56 -6.66 4.17
N GLY A 300 6.79 -7.04 3.78
CA GLY A 300 7.10 -7.65 2.49
C GLY A 300 7.80 -6.70 1.51
N SER A 301 9.08 -6.99 1.22
CA SER A 301 9.98 -6.09 0.47
C SER A 301 9.48 -5.78 -0.93
N VAL A 302 9.08 -6.80 -1.70
CA VAL A 302 8.79 -6.68 -3.13
C VAL A 302 7.53 -5.87 -3.39
N GLU A 303 6.40 -6.24 -2.76
CA GLU A 303 5.12 -5.60 -3.02
C GLU A 303 5.08 -4.16 -2.50
N VAL A 304 5.68 -3.92 -1.31
CA VAL A 304 5.84 -2.57 -0.77
C VAL A 304 6.70 -1.72 -1.70
N SER A 305 7.85 -2.22 -2.16
CA SER A 305 8.75 -1.47 -3.05
C SER A 305 8.11 -1.19 -4.40
N ARG A 306 7.32 -2.12 -4.94
CA ARG A 306 6.56 -1.91 -6.18
C ARG A 306 5.53 -0.80 -6.01
N ALA A 307 4.73 -0.81 -4.93
CA ALA A 307 3.77 0.26 -4.64
C ALA A 307 4.44 1.62 -4.49
N LEU A 308 5.63 1.67 -3.88
CA LEU A 308 6.43 2.89 -3.73
C LEU A 308 6.98 3.39 -5.07
N GLN A 309 7.45 2.51 -5.93
CA GLN A 309 7.90 2.85 -7.28
C GLN A 309 6.75 3.37 -8.14
N ASP A 310 5.64 2.65 -8.16
CA ASP A 310 4.49 2.94 -9.02
C ASP A 310 3.75 4.23 -8.61
N CYS A 311 3.87 4.65 -7.35
CA CYS A 311 3.25 5.91 -6.90
C CYS A 311 3.94 7.18 -7.45
N GLY A 312 5.15 7.08 -8.00
CA GLY A 312 5.89 8.20 -8.61
C GLY A 312 6.33 9.31 -7.65
N MET A 313 6.20 9.13 -6.34
CA MET A 313 6.52 10.13 -5.31
C MET A 313 7.82 9.85 -4.55
N VAL A 314 8.48 8.72 -4.84
CA VAL A 314 9.69 8.24 -4.16
C VAL A 314 10.85 8.29 -5.13
N ASP A 315 11.99 8.83 -4.68
CA ASP A 315 13.19 8.96 -5.51
C ASP A 315 14.21 7.85 -5.29
N TYR A 316 14.27 7.30 -4.06
CA TYR A 316 15.21 6.26 -3.65
C TYR A 316 14.54 5.24 -2.72
N LEU A 317 15.03 4.02 -2.78
CA LEU A 317 14.80 3.02 -1.72
C LEU A 317 16.09 2.81 -0.93
N ALA A 318 15.96 2.36 0.32
CA ALA A 318 17.12 1.99 1.13
C ALA A 318 16.84 0.69 1.88
N VAL A 319 17.81 -0.22 1.81
CA VAL A 319 17.82 -1.52 2.47
C VAL A 319 19.03 -1.65 3.40
N ALA A 320 19.07 -2.67 4.26
CA ALA A 320 20.19 -2.88 5.14
C ALA A 320 21.39 -3.51 4.40
N VAL A 321 21.20 -4.66 3.79
CA VAL A 321 22.24 -5.50 3.19
C VAL A 321 22.01 -5.72 1.70
N ALA A 322 23.05 -6.21 1.00
CA ALA A 322 23.02 -6.37 -0.45
C ALA A 322 21.93 -7.34 -0.92
N ASP A 323 21.71 -8.45 -0.22
CA ASP A 323 20.73 -9.48 -0.59
C ASP A 323 19.31 -8.92 -0.71
N GLU A 324 18.92 -7.99 0.19
CA GLU A 324 17.62 -7.30 0.11
C GLU A 324 17.53 -6.46 -1.18
N GLY A 325 18.61 -5.77 -1.54
CA GLY A 325 18.66 -5.00 -2.79
C GLY A 325 18.61 -5.87 -4.05
N VAL A 326 19.29 -7.01 -4.03
CA VAL A 326 19.26 -8.01 -5.12
C VAL A 326 17.86 -8.60 -5.29
N GLU A 327 17.17 -8.93 -4.19
CA GLU A 327 15.77 -9.40 -4.21
C GLU A 327 14.88 -8.39 -4.94
N LEU A 328 15.00 -7.10 -4.61
CA LEU A 328 14.24 -6.02 -5.25
C LEU A 328 14.57 -5.87 -6.74
N ARG A 329 15.85 -5.94 -7.12
CA ARG A 329 16.25 -5.90 -8.55
C ARG A 329 15.67 -7.06 -9.35
N LYS A 330 15.73 -8.29 -8.82
CA LYS A 330 15.10 -9.48 -9.44
C LYS A 330 13.59 -9.32 -9.59
N ALA A 331 12.94 -8.59 -8.71
CA ALA A 331 11.52 -8.28 -8.78
C ALA A 331 11.17 -7.11 -9.73
N GLY A 332 12.16 -6.54 -10.45
CA GLY A 332 11.94 -5.48 -11.44
C GLY A 332 11.92 -4.06 -10.86
N ILE A 333 12.38 -3.85 -9.63
CA ILE A 333 12.49 -2.50 -9.05
C ILE A 333 13.66 -1.77 -9.71
N THR A 334 13.40 -0.60 -10.29
CA THR A 334 14.36 0.23 -11.04
C THR A 334 14.83 1.46 -10.27
N LEU A 335 14.11 1.91 -9.23
CA LEU A 335 14.54 3.02 -8.39
C LEU A 335 15.96 2.81 -7.86
N PRO A 336 16.78 3.86 -7.69
CA PRO A 336 18.06 3.77 -6.99
C PRO A 336 17.89 3.14 -5.60
N ILE A 337 18.76 2.18 -5.23
CA ILE A 337 18.71 1.47 -3.95
C ILE A 337 20.01 1.71 -3.19
N ILE A 338 19.89 2.29 -1.99
CA ILE A 338 21.01 2.52 -1.08
C ILE A 338 21.18 1.31 -0.16
N ILE A 339 22.40 0.77 -0.09
CA ILE A 339 22.78 -0.28 0.87
C ILE A 339 23.38 0.41 2.09
N MET A 340 22.70 0.29 3.25
CA MET A 340 23.09 1.01 4.47
C MET A 340 24.28 0.39 5.17
N ASP A 341 24.42 -0.94 5.11
CA ASP A 341 25.49 -1.72 5.75
C ASP A 341 26.10 -2.67 4.68
N PRO A 342 26.90 -2.13 3.73
CA PRO A 342 27.53 -2.95 2.71
C PRO A 342 28.58 -3.86 3.32
N GLU A 343 28.44 -5.15 3.09
CA GLU A 343 29.40 -6.18 3.49
C GLU A 343 30.49 -6.33 2.42
N VAL A 344 31.76 -6.44 2.84
CA VAL A 344 32.89 -6.60 1.91
C VAL A 344 32.71 -7.84 1.02
N ALA A 345 32.18 -8.93 1.56
CA ALA A 345 31.90 -10.15 0.79
C ALA A 345 30.81 -9.99 -0.27
N ALA A 346 29.99 -8.95 -0.18
CA ALA A 346 28.87 -8.68 -1.09
C ALA A 346 29.14 -7.57 -2.12
N LEU A 347 30.37 -7.04 -2.20
CA LEU A 347 30.69 -5.93 -3.12
C LEU A 347 30.44 -6.26 -4.57
N ASP A 348 30.72 -7.49 -5.00
CA ASP A 348 30.40 -7.93 -6.36
C ASP A 348 28.90 -7.88 -6.64
N LEU A 349 28.06 -8.35 -5.70
CA LEU A 349 26.60 -8.29 -5.83
C LEU A 349 26.09 -6.84 -5.88
N ILE A 350 26.67 -5.94 -5.08
CA ILE A 350 26.34 -4.52 -5.08
C ILE A 350 26.58 -3.91 -6.45
N ILE A 351 27.76 -4.16 -7.01
CA ILE A 351 28.17 -3.62 -8.31
C ILE A 351 27.31 -4.21 -9.45
N GLU A 352 27.18 -5.53 -9.51
CA GLU A 352 26.48 -6.25 -10.59
C GLU A 352 24.97 -5.94 -10.63
N ASN A 353 24.38 -5.57 -9.49
CA ASN A 353 22.98 -5.24 -9.40
C ASN A 353 22.71 -3.71 -9.36
N ASN A 354 23.71 -2.89 -9.70
CA ASN A 354 23.58 -1.44 -9.71
C ASN A 354 22.99 -0.88 -8.39
N LEU A 355 23.55 -1.35 -7.26
CA LEU A 355 23.20 -0.90 -5.92
C LEU A 355 24.19 0.16 -5.46
N GLN A 356 23.78 1.07 -4.57
CA GLN A 356 24.57 2.23 -4.15
C GLN A 356 25.02 2.08 -2.70
N PRO A 357 26.31 1.75 -2.44
CA PRO A 357 26.76 1.46 -1.09
C PRO A 357 26.99 2.72 -0.25
N ASN A 358 26.69 2.59 1.05
CA ASN A 358 27.09 3.52 2.09
C ASN A 358 28.57 3.34 2.44
N ILE A 359 29.31 4.42 2.52
CA ILE A 359 30.72 4.47 2.92
C ILE A 359 30.81 5.08 4.32
N TYR A 360 31.23 4.32 5.29
CA TYR A 360 31.28 4.74 6.70
C TYR A 360 32.66 4.57 7.34
N SER A 361 33.63 4.04 6.60
CA SER A 361 35.02 3.88 7.06
C SER A 361 35.99 3.89 5.88
N PHE A 362 37.27 4.12 6.15
CA PHE A 362 38.32 4.07 5.13
C PHE A 362 38.48 2.67 4.54
N GLN A 363 38.32 1.63 5.36
CA GLN A 363 38.38 0.24 4.88
C GLN A 363 37.32 -0.02 3.81
N VAL A 364 36.06 0.31 4.10
CA VAL A 364 34.95 0.13 3.14
C VAL A 364 35.17 0.97 1.88
N LEU A 365 35.72 2.19 2.01
CA LEU A 365 36.04 3.03 0.86
C LEU A 365 37.10 2.37 -0.04
N ASP A 366 38.16 1.87 0.56
CA ASP A 366 39.26 1.23 -0.16
C ASP A 366 38.81 -0.08 -0.84
N ASP A 367 38.04 -0.91 -0.13
CA ASP A 367 37.49 -2.16 -0.67
C ASP A 367 36.56 -1.92 -1.87
N ILE A 368 35.70 -0.92 -1.78
CA ILE A 368 34.78 -0.54 -2.89
C ILE A 368 35.55 0.03 -4.09
N ILE A 369 36.57 0.86 -3.84
CA ILE A 369 37.43 1.37 -4.92
C ILE A 369 38.12 0.20 -5.64
N HIS A 370 38.76 -0.71 -4.90
CA HIS A 370 39.44 -1.87 -5.48
C HIS A 370 38.48 -2.78 -6.26
N ALA A 371 37.28 -3.08 -5.71
CA ALA A 371 36.29 -3.92 -6.39
C ALA A 371 35.79 -3.27 -7.69
N ALA A 372 35.56 -1.95 -7.69
CA ALA A 372 35.11 -1.22 -8.86
C ALA A 372 36.23 -1.07 -9.92
N GLU A 373 37.48 -0.83 -9.52
CA GLU A 373 38.65 -0.83 -10.40
C GLU A 373 38.83 -2.18 -11.09
N ALA A 374 38.72 -3.29 -10.34
CA ALA A 374 38.84 -4.64 -10.89
C ALA A 374 37.78 -4.94 -11.98
N LYS A 375 36.64 -4.27 -11.93
CA LYS A 375 35.57 -4.35 -12.94
C LYS A 375 35.62 -3.25 -14.00
N GLY A 376 36.63 -2.37 -13.97
CA GLY A 376 36.81 -1.27 -14.92
C GLY A 376 35.71 -0.21 -14.86
N LEU A 377 35.09 -0.01 -13.69
CA LEU A 377 34.01 0.96 -13.52
C LEU A 377 34.56 2.36 -13.30
N GLU A 378 33.82 3.35 -13.78
CA GLU A 378 34.02 4.76 -13.49
C GLU A 378 32.75 5.34 -12.85
N ALA A 379 32.93 6.24 -11.86
CA ALA A 379 31.87 7.01 -11.22
C ALA A 379 30.76 6.17 -10.54
N LEU A 380 31.12 5.01 -9.93
CA LEU A 380 30.17 4.24 -9.11
C LEU A 380 29.55 5.15 -8.03
N PRO A 381 28.21 5.30 -7.97
CA PRO A 381 27.58 6.16 -6.99
C PRO A 381 27.71 5.60 -5.57
N VAL A 382 28.21 6.39 -4.64
CA VAL A 382 28.39 6.04 -3.23
C VAL A 382 27.82 7.11 -2.31
N HIS A 383 27.46 6.74 -1.09
CA HIS A 383 26.89 7.63 -0.08
C HIS A 383 27.83 7.74 1.12
N ILE A 384 28.35 8.94 1.40
CA ILE A 384 29.30 9.15 2.50
C ILE A 384 28.54 9.41 3.81
N LYS A 385 28.79 8.60 4.83
CA LYS A 385 28.19 8.77 6.15
C LYS A 385 29.10 9.53 7.10
N ILE A 386 28.54 10.59 7.70
CA ILE A 386 29.16 11.36 8.77
C ILE A 386 28.53 10.91 10.10
N ASP A 387 29.35 10.60 11.09
CA ASP A 387 28.86 10.41 12.44
C ASP A 387 28.85 11.77 13.16
N SER A 388 27.65 12.30 13.35
CA SER A 388 27.45 13.59 14.02
C SER A 388 26.96 13.45 15.46
N GLY A 389 27.11 12.25 16.07
CA GLY A 389 26.77 12.03 17.47
C GLY A 389 25.91 10.80 17.76
N MET A 390 25.66 9.94 16.76
CA MET A 390 25.00 8.65 16.99
C MET A 390 25.98 7.57 17.45
N HIS A 391 27.27 7.73 17.16
CA HIS A 391 28.39 6.85 17.56
C HIS A 391 28.19 5.37 17.16
N ARG A 392 27.67 5.17 15.92
CA ARG A 392 27.46 3.83 15.37
C ARG A 392 28.36 3.57 14.16
N LEU A 393 28.26 4.36 13.11
CA LEU A 393 29.03 4.26 11.87
C LEU A 393 29.17 5.65 11.26
N GLY A 394 30.30 5.93 10.60
CA GLY A 394 30.52 7.19 9.87
C GLY A 394 31.86 7.82 10.18
N PHE A 395 32.26 8.77 9.35
CA PHE A 395 33.48 9.56 9.52
C PHE A 395 33.24 10.69 10.51
N TYR A 396 34.25 10.99 11.31
CA TYR A 396 34.29 12.13 12.21
C TYR A 396 34.89 13.37 11.51
N ARG A 397 34.80 14.54 12.17
CA ARG A 397 35.36 15.81 11.68
C ARG A 397 36.87 15.71 11.44
N GLU A 398 37.56 14.97 12.25
CA GLU A 398 39.01 14.71 12.20
C GLU A 398 39.41 13.87 10.99
N ASP A 399 38.51 13.04 10.48
CA ASP A 399 38.73 12.21 9.29
C ASP A 399 38.61 13.00 7.97
N MET A 400 37.96 14.17 7.98
CA MET A 400 37.64 14.92 6.78
C MET A 400 38.86 15.24 5.88
N PRO A 401 40.01 15.68 6.39
CA PRO A 401 41.19 15.94 5.53
C PRO A 401 41.64 14.69 4.77
N LYS A 402 41.70 13.54 5.45
CA LYS A 402 42.09 12.26 4.82
C LYS A 402 41.03 11.76 3.84
N LEU A 403 39.75 11.88 4.18
CA LEU A 403 38.65 11.47 3.31
C LEU A 403 38.62 12.30 2.02
N ILE A 404 38.79 13.62 2.15
CA ILE A 404 38.87 14.55 1.00
C ILE A 404 40.04 14.21 0.08
N ALA A 405 41.21 13.94 0.64
CA ALA A 405 42.36 13.52 -0.15
C ALA A 405 42.09 12.24 -0.94
N ARG A 406 41.53 11.21 -0.27
CA ARG A 406 41.19 9.91 -0.90
C ARG A 406 40.15 10.05 -2.03
N LEU A 407 39.15 10.91 -1.87
CA LEU A 407 38.09 11.09 -2.85
C LEU A 407 38.53 11.95 -4.06
N ARG A 408 39.49 12.90 -3.86
CA ARG A 408 39.98 13.77 -4.92
C ARG A 408 40.85 13.05 -5.95
N ASP A 409 41.64 12.10 -5.48
CA ASP A 409 42.73 11.50 -6.29
C ASP A 409 42.25 10.26 -7.06
N GLN A 410 40.92 10.00 -7.12
CA GLN A 410 40.33 8.87 -7.81
C GLN A 410 39.09 9.28 -8.64
N LYS A 411 38.71 8.42 -9.64
CA LYS A 411 37.56 8.62 -10.51
C LYS A 411 36.57 7.45 -10.46
N VAL A 412 36.92 6.40 -9.73
CA VAL A 412 36.19 5.14 -9.67
C VAL A 412 34.85 5.26 -8.95
N VAL A 413 34.84 6.05 -7.87
CA VAL A 413 33.60 6.34 -7.13
C VAL A 413 33.18 7.80 -7.28
N ARG A 414 31.88 8.02 -7.32
CA ARG A 414 31.25 9.35 -7.33
C ARG A 414 30.37 9.51 -6.11
N VAL A 415 30.63 10.52 -5.29
CA VAL A 415 29.81 10.81 -4.11
C VAL A 415 28.42 11.29 -4.56
N ALA A 416 27.42 10.41 -4.46
CA ALA A 416 26.04 10.73 -4.79
C ALA A 416 25.37 11.54 -3.67
N SER A 417 25.66 11.20 -2.40
CA SER A 417 25.18 11.97 -1.25
C SER A 417 26.16 11.93 -0.08
N VAL A 418 25.97 12.91 0.82
CA VAL A 418 26.58 12.95 2.16
C VAL A 418 25.46 12.97 3.18
N PHE A 419 25.51 12.12 4.19
CA PHE A 419 24.44 12.02 5.16
C PHE A 419 24.89 11.72 6.58
N SER A 420 23.99 12.00 7.53
CA SER A 420 24.08 11.57 8.92
C SER A 420 22.76 11.00 9.43
N HIS A 421 22.64 10.74 10.71
CA HIS A 421 21.41 10.20 11.31
C HIS A 421 21.15 10.87 12.67
N LEU A 422 19.95 11.40 12.84
CA LEU A 422 19.50 12.01 14.09
C LEU A 422 19.23 10.94 15.13
N ALA A 423 19.77 11.09 16.32
CA ALA A 423 19.69 10.11 17.39
C ALA A 423 18.54 10.35 18.38
N GLY A 424 18.07 11.61 18.51
CA GLY A 424 17.04 11.99 19.47
C GLY A 424 15.94 12.88 18.88
N SER A 425 15.71 12.81 17.56
CA SER A 425 14.74 13.66 16.88
C SER A 425 13.27 13.34 17.20
N ASP A 426 12.99 12.22 17.83
CA ASP A 426 11.67 11.73 18.25
C ASP A 426 11.22 12.24 19.62
N GLU A 427 12.14 12.76 20.44
CA GLU A 427 11.83 13.24 21.79
C GLU A 427 12.23 14.72 21.98
N ALA A 428 11.31 15.55 22.44
CA ALA A 428 11.51 17.00 22.60
C ALA A 428 12.66 17.35 23.58
N GLN A 429 12.92 16.52 24.57
CA GLN A 429 14.04 16.73 25.50
C GLN A 429 15.42 16.73 24.82
N PHE A 430 15.55 16.15 23.63
CA PHE A 430 16.79 16.07 22.86
C PHE A 430 16.86 17.07 21.68
N ASP A 431 15.97 18.07 21.62
CA ASP A 431 15.95 19.03 20.52
C ASP A 431 17.27 19.81 20.41
N ALA A 432 17.85 20.25 21.54
CA ALA A 432 19.14 20.93 21.55
C ALA A 432 20.26 20.05 20.95
N PHE A 433 20.31 18.77 21.32
CA PHE A 433 21.25 17.82 20.77
C PHE A 433 21.02 17.56 19.27
N THR A 434 19.77 17.52 18.83
CA THR A 434 19.42 17.38 17.41
C THR A 434 19.94 18.56 16.59
N HIS A 435 19.86 19.79 17.10
CA HIS A 435 20.46 20.97 16.48
C HIS A 435 21.98 20.90 16.43
N GLU A 436 22.64 20.44 17.51
CA GLU A 436 24.09 20.23 17.54
C GLU A 436 24.53 19.20 16.49
N GLN A 437 23.82 18.05 16.39
CA GLN A 437 24.08 17.05 15.36
C GLN A 437 23.98 17.62 13.94
N ALA A 438 22.92 18.39 13.67
CA ALA A 438 22.71 19.00 12.36
C ALA A 438 23.81 20.02 12.02
N GLN A 439 24.25 20.83 12.99
CA GLN A 439 25.33 21.80 12.78
C GLN A 439 26.68 21.09 12.53
N TYR A 440 27.00 20.07 13.33
CA TYR A 440 28.19 19.25 13.11
C TYR A 440 28.21 18.63 11.70
N PHE A 441 27.08 18.07 11.28
CA PHE A 441 26.90 17.49 9.95
C PHE A 441 27.12 18.54 8.85
N LYS A 442 26.51 19.73 8.96
CA LYS A 442 26.69 20.84 8.02
C LYS A 442 28.15 21.22 7.85
N ASP A 443 28.89 21.33 8.95
CA ASP A 443 30.29 21.70 8.94
C ASP A 443 31.15 20.67 8.18
N CYS A 444 30.97 19.39 8.46
CA CYS A 444 31.67 18.31 7.78
C CYS A 444 31.31 18.23 6.29
N ALA A 445 30.01 18.27 5.99
CA ALA A 445 29.51 18.21 4.61
C ALA A 445 29.99 19.39 3.77
N SER A 446 30.01 20.61 4.32
CA SER A 446 30.50 21.82 3.62
C SER A 446 31.97 21.70 3.21
N ARG A 447 32.83 21.14 4.07
CA ARG A 447 34.24 20.89 3.76
C ARG A 447 34.41 19.89 2.63
N LEU A 448 33.61 18.80 2.65
CA LEU A 448 33.65 17.79 1.59
C LEU A 448 33.16 18.38 0.25
N ILE A 449 32.02 19.09 0.25
CA ILE A 449 31.44 19.71 -0.95
C ILE A 449 32.44 20.68 -1.58
N ALA A 450 33.12 21.53 -0.78
CA ALA A 450 34.09 22.48 -1.28
C ALA A 450 35.30 21.84 -1.99
N SER A 451 35.54 20.56 -1.76
CA SER A 451 36.65 19.79 -2.36
C SER A 451 36.25 19.03 -3.63
N LEU A 452 34.96 18.91 -3.94
CA LEU A 452 34.45 18.18 -5.09
C LEU A 452 34.11 19.12 -6.25
N PRO A 453 34.28 18.69 -7.52
CA PRO A 453 33.90 19.49 -8.69
C PRO A 453 32.38 19.55 -8.96
N TYR A 454 31.58 18.92 -8.11
CA TYR A 454 30.13 18.87 -8.17
C TYR A 454 29.53 18.82 -6.75
N ARG A 455 28.23 19.12 -6.64
CA ARG A 455 27.54 19.13 -5.35
C ARG A 455 26.76 17.80 -5.16
N PRO A 456 27.12 16.95 -4.17
CA PRO A 456 26.33 15.80 -3.77
C PRO A 456 25.05 16.21 -3.02
N LEU A 457 24.08 15.31 -2.94
CA LEU A 457 22.87 15.50 -2.13
C LEU A 457 23.20 15.45 -0.64
N LEU A 458 22.54 16.27 0.16
CA LEU A 458 22.67 16.27 1.63
C LEU A 458 21.40 15.73 2.27
N HIS A 459 21.53 14.86 3.28
CA HIS A 459 20.39 14.39 4.06
C HIS A 459 20.75 13.97 5.49
N ILE A 460 19.84 14.28 6.43
CA ILE A 460 19.99 13.91 7.84
C ILE A 460 18.69 13.37 8.44
N CYS A 461 17.52 13.92 8.04
CA CYS A 461 16.23 13.62 8.63
C CYS A 461 15.81 12.16 8.43
N ASN A 462 15.39 11.52 9.53
CA ASN A 462 14.57 10.32 9.61
C ASN A 462 13.08 10.73 9.64
N THR A 463 12.15 9.82 9.93
CA THR A 463 10.70 10.12 10.02
C THR A 463 10.43 11.29 10.97
N ALA A 464 10.92 11.23 12.21
CA ALA A 464 10.73 12.29 13.20
C ALA A 464 11.37 13.61 12.76
N GLY A 465 12.57 13.54 12.15
CA GLY A 465 13.23 14.71 11.59
C GLY A 465 12.45 15.39 10.47
N ILE A 466 11.74 14.62 9.63
CA ILE A 466 10.88 15.19 8.59
C ILE A 466 9.74 16.00 9.22
N GLU A 467 9.12 15.49 10.26
CA GLU A 467 7.96 16.14 10.90
C GLU A 467 8.37 17.31 11.81
N ARG A 468 9.45 17.16 12.56
CA ARG A 468 9.78 18.10 13.66
C ARG A 468 10.82 19.16 13.31
N PHE A 469 11.66 18.92 12.28
CA PHE A 469 12.79 19.78 11.95
C PHE A 469 12.84 20.10 10.46
N PRO A 470 11.86 20.86 9.91
CA PRO A 470 11.77 21.17 8.49
C PRO A 470 12.98 21.93 7.95
N GLU A 471 13.70 22.70 8.81
CA GLU A 471 14.93 23.40 8.47
C GLU A 471 16.10 22.48 8.12
N TYR A 472 16.00 21.16 8.39
CA TYR A 472 17.03 20.16 8.11
C TYR A 472 16.63 19.16 7.01
N HIS A 473 15.57 19.43 6.23
CA HIS A 473 15.20 18.58 5.10
C HIS A 473 16.30 18.48 4.03
N PHE A 474 17.10 19.51 3.85
CA PHE A 474 18.16 19.61 2.86
C PHE A 474 17.71 19.15 1.46
N ASP A 475 18.57 18.37 0.76
CA ASP A 475 18.28 17.91 -0.59
C ASP A 475 17.50 16.60 -0.62
N MET A 476 17.47 15.84 0.52
CA MET A 476 16.78 14.54 0.61
C MET A 476 16.42 14.21 2.05
N CYS A 477 15.31 13.48 2.23
CA CYS A 477 14.86 12.94 3.51
C CYS A 477 14.69 11.42 3.44
N ARG A 478 14.78 10.73 4.60
CA ARG A 478 14.62 9.27 4.71
C ARG A 478 13.40 8.92 5.55
N LEU A 479 12.34 8.48 4.88
CA LEU A 479 11.11 8.02 5.50
C LEU A 479 11.26 6.56 5.94
N GLY A 480 11.15 6.32 7.24
CA GLY A 480 11.19 4.99 7.87
C GLY A 480 9.81 4.57 8.35
N ILE A 481 9.63 4.52 9.68
CA ILE A 481 8.43 3.98 10.32
C ILE A 481 7.14 4.78 9.99
N GLY A 482 7.25 6.05 9.65
CA GLY A 482 6.12 6.86 9.20
C GLY A 482 5.42 6.29 7.97
N LEU A 483 6.16 5.56 7.12
CA LEU A 483 5.61 4.84 5.99
C LEU A 483 4.51 3.85 6.41
N TYR A 484 4.67 3.23 7.59
CA TYR A 484 3.77 2.23 8.15
C TYR A 484 2.69 2.80 9.10
N GLY A 485 2.58 4.13 9.18
CA GLY A 485 1.48 4.79 9.90
C GLY A 485 1.85 5.40 11.25
N PHE A 486 3.14 5.60 11.54
CA PHE A 486 3.60 6.19 12.79
C PHE A 486 4.07 7.63 12.62
N SER A 487 3.53 8.53 13.45
CA SER A 487 3.89 9.94 13.51
C SER A 487 4.43 10.30 14.89
N PHE A 488 5.38 11.24 14.91
CA PHE A 488 5.97 11.80 16.12
C PHE A 488 5.43 13.19 16.47
N LEU A 489 4.57 13.75 15.61
CA LEU A 489 3.86 15.01 15.88
C LEU A 489 2.47 14.79 16.45
N LEU A 490 1.82 13.69 16.07
CA LEU A 490 0.45 13.43 16.45
C LEU A 490 0.43 12.69 17.79
N PRO A 491 -0.34 13.17 18.77
CA PRO A 491 -0.56 12.40 19.99
C PRO A 491 -1.14 11.04 19.64
N THR A 492 -0.68 10.00 20.27
CA THR A 492 -1.16 8.62 20.13
C THR A 492 -2.63 8.43 20.58
N CYS A 493 -3.29 9.49 21.01
CA CYS A 493 -4.67 9.50 21.49
C CYS A 493 -5.64 10.15 20.50
N HIS A 494 -6.59 9.39 20.07
CA HIS A 494 -7.99 9.58 19.64
C HIS A 494 -8.61 10.99 19.53
N THR A 495 -7.88 12.05 19.20
CA THR A 495 -8.51 13.37 18.94
C THR A 495 -8.86 13.52 17.48
N ALA A 496 -10.14 13.39 17.19
CA ALA A 496 -10.79 13.39 15.88
C ALA A 496 -10.71 14.73 15.08
N SER A 497 -9.78 15.62 15.39
CA SER A 497 -9.80 17.00 14.88
C SER A 497 -8.59 17.44 14.04
N LEU A 498 -7.63 16.53 13.70
CA LEU A 498 -6.53 16.89 12.82
C LEU A 498 -6.80 16.42 11.37
N PRO A 499 -6.63 17.28 10.35
CA PRO A 499 -7.04 16.99 8.98
C PRO A 499 -6.19 15.91 8.26
N HIS A 500 -5.07 15.46 8.83
CA HIS A 500 -4.17 14.47 8.21
C HIS A 500 -3.67 13.46 9.25
N ARG A 501 -4.42 12.40 9.46
CA ARG A 501 -3.99 11.23 10.24
C ARG A 501 -3.28 10.25 9.33
N LEU A 502 -2.09 9.76 9.74
CA LEU A 502 -1.46 8.62 9.07
C LEU A 502 -2.37 7.40 9.18
N LYS A 503 -2.40 6.60 8.12
CA LYS A 503 -3.23 5.40 8.03
C LYS A 503 -2.45 4.18 8.51
N ASN A 504 -3.15 3.28 9.20
CA ASN A 504 -2.59 1.97 9.53
C ASN A 504 -2.36 1.16 8.25
N VAL A 505 -1.15 0.62 8.10
CA VAL A 505 -0.76 -0.17 6.93
C VAL A 505 -0.90 -1.67 7.19
N CYS A 506 -0.62 -2.12 8.42
CA CYS A 506 -0.52 -3.53 8.74
C CYS A 506 -1.58 -3.95 9.77
N THR A 507 -2.31 -5.03 9.48
CA THR A 507 -3.24 -5.68 10.41
C THR A 507 -2.88 -7.15 10.54
N LEU A 508 -2.49 -7.59 11.75
CA LEU A 508 -2.23 -9.00 12.05
C LEU A 508 -3.49 -9.63 12.63
N LYS A 509 -3.96 -10.68 11.99
CA LYS A 509 -5.15 -11.41 12.45
C LYS A 509 -4.98 -12.91 12.28
N THR A 510 -5.73 -13.66 13.06
CA THR A 510 -5.80 -15.12 13.03
C THR A 510 -7.25 -15.58 13.23
N THR A 511 -7.52 -16.88 13.09
CA THR A 511 -8.87 -17.42 13.28
C THR A 511 -9.00 -18.14 14.62
N ILE A 512 -10.23 -18.36 15.10
CA ILE A 512 -10.50 -19.19 16.25
C ILE A 512 -10.64 -20.65 15.79
N LEU A 513 -9.78 -21.55 16.27
CA LEU A 513 -9.83 -22.98 15.95
C LEU A 513 -10.93 -23.73 16.71
N SER A 514 -11.05 -23.46 17.99
CA SER A 514 -12.03 -24.12 18.85
C SER A 514 -12.34 -23.28 20.08
N ILE A 515 -13.53 -23.48 20.65
CA ILE A 515 -13.95 -22.84 21.90
C ILE A 515 -14.40 -23.94 22.86
N LYS A 516 -13.97 -23.84 24.13
CA LYS A 516 -14.35 -24.75 25.21
C LYS A 516 -14.76 -23.98 26.45
N THR A 517 -15.77 -24.46 27.15
CA THR A 517 -16.07 -23.97 28.50
C THR A 517 -15.19 -24.70 29.49
N ILE A 518 -14.33 -23.98 30.17
CA ILE A 518 -13.42 -24.50 31.20
C ILE A 518 -14.04 -24.21 32.58
N PRO A 519 -14.23 -25.22 33.45
CA PRO A 519 -14.83 -25.05 34.78
C PRO A 519 -13.95 -24.20 35.72
N ALA A 520 -14.60 -23.63 36.74
CA ALA A 520 -13.87 -23.02 37.86
C ALA A 520 -12.96 -24.04 38.56
N GLY A 521 -11.78 -23.56 39.02
CA GLY A 521 -10.78 -24.41 39.67
C GLY A 521 -9.79 -25.07 38.71
N GLU A 522 -10.12 -25.19 37.42
CA GLU A 522 -9.20 -25.72 36.40
C GLU A 522 -8.10 -24.72 36.01
N THR A 523 -7.06 -25.24 35.38
CA THR A 523 -5.89 -24.45 34.96
C THR A 523 -5.70 -24.52 33.44
N ILE A 524 -5.13 -23.47 32.85
CA ILE A 524 -4.96 -23.32 31.41
C ILE A 524 -3.47 -23.35 31.04
N GLY A 525 -3.13 -24.15 30.02
CA GLY A 525 -1.85 -24.17 29.33
C GLY A 525 -0.67 -24.70 30.13
N TYR A 526 0.52 -24.58 29.55
CA TYR A 526 1.77 -25.03 30.14
C TYR A 526 2.08 -24.32 31.48
N GLY A 527 2.62 -25.07 32.43
CA GLY A 527 3.00 -24.55 33.76
C GLY A 527 1.80 -24.31 34.67
N ARG A 528 0.57 -24.40 34.17
CA ARG A 528 -0.66 -24.28 34.96
C ARG A 528 -0.74 -22.98 35.77
N HIS A 529 -0.19 -21.90 35.24
CA HIS A 529 -0.10 -20.61 35.94
C HIS A 529 -1.44 -19.89 36.02
N THR A 530 -2.27 -19.96 34.98
CA THR A 530 -3.62 -19.40 34.99
C THR A 530 -4.60 -20.40 35.60
N ARG A 531 -5.16 -20.10 36.79
CA ARG A 531 -6.25 -20.86 37.43
C ARG A 531 -7.53 -20.04 37.35
N LEU A 532 -8.60 -20.65 36.87
CA LEU A 532 -9.90 -20.00 36.75
C LEU A 532 -10.64 -19.99 38.09
N THR A 533 -11.19 -18.85 38.47
CA THR A 533 -12.05 -18.68 39.66
C THR A 533 -13.53 -18.90 39.37
N GLU A 534 -13.91 -18.79 38.10
CA GLU A 534 -15.25 -19.02 37.59
C GLU A 534 -15.18 -19.71 36.21
N PRO A 535 -16.28 -20.35 35.72
CA PRO A 535 -16.25 -20.93 34.38
C PRO A 535 -16.00 -19.86 33.31
N ARG A 536 -15.14 -20.19 32.31
CA ARG A 536 -14.79 -19.31 31.21
C ARG A 536 -14.90 -20.03 29.87
N GLN A 537 -15.29 -19.28 28.83
CA GLN A 537 -15.17 -19.73 27.46
C GLN A 537 -13.77 -19.40 26.94
N VAL A 538 -12.97 -20.42 26.69
CA VAL A 538 -11.59 -20.28 26.23
C VAL A 538 -11.49 -20.72 24.78
N ALA A 539 -11.03 -19.82 23.93
CA ALA A 539 -10.76 -20.09 22.53
C ALA A 539 -9.26 -20.35 22.30
N VAL A 540 -8.97 -21.23 21.34
CA VAL A 540 -7.61 -21.49 20.85
C VAL A 540 -7.45 -20.79 19.50
N ILE A 541 -6.36 -20.03 19.37
CA ILE A 541 -5.96 -19.31 18.14
C ILE A 541 -4.61 -19.84 17.65
N PRO A 542 -4.42 -20.07 16.32
CA PRO A 542 -3.20 -20.64 15.74
C PRO A 542 -2.13 -19.57 15.49
N ILE A 543 -1.76 -18.87 16.53
CA ILE A 543 -0.63 -17.93 16.55
C ILE A 543 0.16 -18.12 17.84
N GLY A 544 1.49 -18.19 17.71
CA GLY A 544 2.39 -18.35 18.84
C GLY A 544 3.68 -17.56 18.69
N TYR A 545 4.65 -17.79 19.57
CA TYR A 545 5.90 -17.03 19.54
C TYR A 545 6.76 -17.31 18.29
N ALA A 546 6.56 -18.43 17.59
CA ALA A 546 7.23 -18.70 16.32
C ALA A 546 6.64 -17.88 15.15
N ASP A 547 5.47 -17.26 15.34
CA ASP A 547 4.84 -16.33 14.40
C ASP A 547 5.18 -14.88 14.69
N GLY A 548 5.77 -14.61 15.86
CA GLY A 548 6.04 -13.26 16.37
C GLY A 548 5.05 -12.80 17.45
N PHE A 549 4.16 -13.68 17.94
CA PHE A 549 3.28 -13.37 19.06
C PHE A 549 4.02 -13.62 20.37
N ASP A 550 4.55 -12.56 20.96
CA ASP A 550 5.52 -12.63 22.05
C ASP A 550 5.01 -13.39 23.28
N ARG A 551 5.88 -14.20 23.87
CA ARG A 551 5.55 -15.00 25.05
C ARG A 551 5.25 -14.16 26.29
N ARG A 552 5.69 -12.92 26.37
CA ARG A 552 5.34 -11.95 27.42
C ARG A 552 3.85 -11.61 27.46
N PHE A 553 3.09 -11.89 26.39
CA PHE A 553 1.63 -11.76 26.41
C PHE A 553 0.92 -12.84 27.24
N SER A 554 1.61 -13.84 27.75
CA SER A 554 1.06 -14.90 28.58
C SER A 554 0.35 -14.37 29.83
N ASN A 555 -0.63 -15.14 30.32
CA ASN A 555 -1.25 -14.95 31.64
C ASN A 555 -1.79 -13.52 31.87
N TYR A 556 -2.67 -13.06 30.99
CA TYR A 556 -3.25 -11.71 30.97
C TYR A 556 -2.27 -10.56 30.63
N GLY A 557 -1.05 -10.88 30.18
CA GLY A 557 -0.09 -9.87 29.70
C GLY A 557 -0.49 -9.21 28.38
N GLY A 558 -1.24 -9.93 27.54
CA GLY A 558 -1.71 -9.45 26.23
C GLY A 558 -3.20 -9.64 26.04
N GLU A 559 -3.72 -9.05 24.98
CA GLU A 559 -5.10 -9.21 24.54
C GLU A 559 -5.20 -9.14 23.02
N VAL A 560 -6.27 -9.69 22.47
CA VAL A 560 -6.65 -9.62 21.06
C VAL A 560 -8.09 -9.13 20.94
N LEU A 561 -8.49 -8.69 19.75
CA LEU A 561 -9.85 -8.21 19.53
C LEU A 561 -10.68 -9.28 18.81
N VAL A 562 -11.78 -9.72 19.40
CA VAL A 562 -12.75 -10.67 18.82
C VAL A 562 -14.12 -10.01 18.78
N ARG A 563 -14.75 -9.92 17.60
CA ARG A 563 -16.06 -9.26 17.43
C ARG A 563 -16.14 -7.88 18.11
N GLY A 564 -15.07 -7.08 18.01
CA GLY A 564 -14.99 -5.75 18.62
C GLY A 564 -14.81 -5.73 20.13
N LYS A 565 -14.61 -6.87 20.79
CA LYS A 565 -14.35 -6.97 22.24
C LYS A 565 -12.91 -7.41 22.50
N ARG A 566 -12.27 -6.81 23.50
CA ARG A 566 -10.92 -7.20 23.95
C ARG A 566 -10.97 -8.51 24.72
N CYS A 567 -10.21 -9.48 24.29
CA CYS A 567 -10.12 -10.83 24.83
C CYS A 567 -8.70 -11.07 25.35
N PRO A 568 -8.52 -11.22 26.68
CA PRO A 568 -7.18 -11.42 27.24
C PRO A 568 -6.59 -12.78 26.89
N VAL A 569 -5.28 -12.84 26.76
CA VAL A 569 -4.53 -14.09 26.62
C VAL A 569 -4.52 -14.81 27.96
N VAL A 570 -4.93 -16.06 28.00
CA VAL A 570 -4.95 -16.91 29.21
C VAL A 570 -4.01 -18.09 29.05
N GLY A 571 -3.32 -18.44 30.13
CA GLY A 571 -2.24 -19.43 30.08
C GLY A 571 -0.98 -18.90 29.35
N ASN A 572 0.00 -19.76 29.16
CA ASN A 572 1.22 -19.41 28.44
C ASN A 572 1.02 -19.45 26.93
N VAL A 573 1.52 -18.44 26.21
CA VAL A 573 1.65 -18.49 24.76
C VAL A 573 2.58 -19.64 24.39
N CYS A 574 2.12 -20.51 23.49
CA CYS A 574 2.87 -21.66 23.00
C CYS A 574 3.66 -21.29 21.72
N MET A 575 4.38 -22.25 21.14
CA MET A 575 5.14 -22.05 19.91
C MET A 575 4.24 -21.62 18.75
N ASP A 576 3.12 -22.33 18.57
CA ASP A 576 2.24 -22.21 17.40
C ASP A 576 0.81 -21.82 17.75
N GLN A 577 0.48 -21.68 19.02
CA GLN A 577 -0.90 -21.44 19.49
C GLN A 577 -0.91 -20.58 20.76
N ALA A 578 -2.04 -19.87 20.94
CA ALA A 578 -2.36 -19.18 22.18
C ALA A 578 -3.83 -19.44 22.57
N MET A 579 -4.13 -19.25 23.85
CA MET A 579 -5.48 -19.35 24.38
C MET A 579 -5.96 -17.96 24.81
N ILE A 580 -7.22 -17.63 24.52
CA ILE A 580 -7.83 -16.35 24.87
C ILE A 580 -9.18 -16.57 25.56
N ASP A 581 -9.52 -15.70 26.49
CA ASP A 581 -10.83 -15.71 27.15
C ASP A 581 -11.84 -14.94 26.28
N VAL A 582 -12.78 -15.66 25.69
CA VAL A 582 -13.83 -15.10 24.83
C VAL A 582 -15.21 -15.07 25.53
N THR A 583 -15.23 -15.17 26.85
CA THR A 583 -16.47 -15.16 27.62
C THR A 583 -17.29 -13.89 27.33
N GLY A 584 -18.55 -14.06 26.94
CA GLY A 584 -19.47 -12.97 26.65
C GLY A 584 -19.24 -12.27 25.30
N THR A 585 -18.49 -12.89 24.37
CA THR A 585 -18.28 -12.32 23.04
C THR A 585 -19.18 -12.90 21.95
N ASP A 586 -19.91 -14.01 22.23
CA ASP A 586 -20.67 -14.79 21.25
C ASP A 586 -19.78 -15.31 20.08
N ALA A 587 -18.48 -15.44 20.33
CA ALA A 587 -17.51 -15.93 19.35
C ALA A 587 -17.78 -17.37 18.93
N GLN A 588 -17.46 -17.70 17.68
CA GLN A 588 -17.57 -19.02 17.10
C GLN A 588 -16.22 -19.45 16.48
N PRO A 589 -15.96 -20.77 16.35
CA PRO A 589 -14.85 -21.24 15.53
C PRO A 589 -14.93 -20.66 14.11
N GLY A 590 -13.79 -20.17 13.59
CA GLY A 590 -13.71 -19.46 12.29
C GLY A 590 -13.81 -17.94 12.39
N ASP A 591 -14.25 -17.36 13.53
CA ASP A 591 -14.19 -15.91 13.72
C ASP A 591 -12.75 -15.43 13.78
N TYR A 592 -12.52 -14.17 13.35
CA TYR A 592 -11.21 -13.55 13.43
C TYR A 592 -10.89 -13.02 14.84
N ALA A 593 -9.65 -13.26 15.25
CA ALA A 593 -9.00 -12.60 16.38
C ALA A 593 -7.95 -11.64 15.81
N ILE A 594 -8.13 -10.32 16.02
CA ILE A 594 -7.19 -9.28 15.58
C ILE A 594 -6.15 -9.09 16.67
N VAL A 595 -4.89 -9.29 16.31
CA VAL A 595 -3.74 -9.15 17.21
C VAL A 595 -3.32 -7.68 17.31
N PHE A 596 -3.27 -6.98 16.16
CA PHE A 596 -3.16 -5.53 16.06
C PHE A 596 -3.74 -5.03 14.72
N GLY A 597 -4.14 -3.76 14.69
CA GLY A 597 -4.74 -3.10 13.54
C GLY A 597 -5.35 -1.76 13.96
N ASP A 598 -6.34 -1.26 13.23
CA ASP A 598 -6.95 0.07 13.50
C ASP A 598 -7.59 0.18 14.89
N GLN A 599 -8.26 -0.87 15.35
CA GLN A 599 -8.98 -0.86 16.64
C GLN A 599 -8.13 -1.35 17.82
N LEU A 600 -7.00 -1.97 17.55
CA LEU A 600 -6.00 -2.39 18.53
C LEU A 600 -4.62 -1.98 18.01
N PRO A 601 -4.20 -0.73 18.24
CA PRO A 601 -2.96 -0.19 17.70
C PRO A 601 -1.74 -0.99 18.15
N ILE A 602 -0.81 -1.25 17.22
CA ILE A 602 0.44 -1.97 17.51
C ILE A 602 1.28 -1.26 18.59
N GLN A 603 1.11 0.06 18.78
CA GLN A 603 1.76 0.81 19.86
C GLN A 603 1.38 0.25 21.24
N GLU A 604 0.10 -0.12 21.44
CA GLU A 604 -0.35 -0.72 22.71
C GLU A 604 0.36 -2.06 23.00
N LEU A 605 0.65 -2.84 21.95
CA LEU A 605 1.41 -4.07 22.07
C LEU A 605 2.87 -3.78 22.41
N ALA A 606 3.47 -2.80 21.73
CA ALA A 606 4.84 -2.39 21.99
C ALA A 606 5.01 -1.88 23.41
N ASP A 607 4.08 -1.05 23.90
CA ASP A 607 4.09 -0.52 25.28
C ASP A 607 4.00 -1.67 26.32
N LYS A 608 3.12 -2.66 26.10
CA LYS A 608 3.00 -3.85 26.97
C LYS A 608 4.27 -4.71 26.97
N LEU A 609 5.01 -4.71 25.88
CA LEU A 609 6.28 -5.43 25.72
C LEU A 609 7.50 -4.61 26.16
N GLU A 610 7.31 -3.36 26.59
CA GLU A 610 8.38 -2.40 26.90
C GLU A 610 9.37 -2.25 25.74
N THR A 611 8.83 -2.12 24.51
CA THR A 611 9.60 -1.99 23.28
C THR A 611 8.97 -0.97 22.32
N ILE A 612 9.38 -0.98 21.06
CA ILE A 612 8.95 -0.06 20.02
C ILE A 612 8.20 -0.79 18.89
N PRO A 613 7.28 -0.12 18.18
CA PRO A 613 6.52 -0.71 17.07
C PRO A 613 7.39 -1.35 15.97
N TYR A 614 8.60 -0.84 15.77
CA TYR A 614 9.58 -1.42 14.83
C TYR A 614 9.88 -2.89 15.15
N GLU A 615 10.13 -3.20 16.43
CA GLU A 615 10.46 -4.56 16.85
C GLU A 615 9.25 -5.47 16.69
N VAL A 616 8.07 -5.02 17.08
CA VAL A 616 6.83 -5.80 16.94
C VAL A 616 6.55 -6.12 15.46
N LEU A 617 6.67 -5.15 14.54
CA LEU A 617 6.49 -5.39 13.11
C LEU A 617 7.54 -6.36 12.54
N THR A 618 8.81 -6.14 12.86
CA THR A 618 9.91 -6.95 12.31
C THR A 618 9.98 -8.35 12.90
N SER A 619 9.37 -8.58 14.08
CA SER A 619 9.29 -9.90 14.71
C SER A 619 8.31 -10.85 14.02
N ILE A 620 7.39 -10.33 13.18
CA ILE A 620 6.43 -11.17 12.47
C ILE A 620 7.16 -12.09 11.51
N SER A 621 7.11 -13.39 11.81
CA SER A 621 7.78 -14.44 11.06
C SER A 621 7.38 -14.45 9.58
N ARG A 622 8.30 -14.81 8.69
CA ARG A 622 8.01 -15.00 7.25
C ARG A 622 7.02 -16.14 7.00
N ARG A 623 6.76 -17.03 7.95
CA ARG A 623 5.73 -18.07 7.82
C ARG A 623 4.30 -17.52 7.96
N VAL A 624 4.10 -16.34 8.59
CA VAL A 624 2.82 -15.61 8.53
C VAL A 624 2.63 -15.09 7.13
N GLN A 625 1.54 -15.44 6.49
CA GLN A 625 1.28 -15.03 5.12
C GLN A 625 0.95 -13.54 5.04
N ARG A 626 1.54 -12.81 4.09
CA ARG A 626 1.20 -11.41 3.79
C ARG A 626 0.14 -11.37 2.70
N ILE A 627 -0.93 -10.62 2.96
CA ILE A 627 -2.01 -10.38 2.00
C ILE A 627 -2.00 -8.89 1.65
N TYR A 628 -1.65 -8.59 0.41
CA TYR A 628 -1.57 -7.21 -0.06
C TYR A 628 -2.86 -6.82 -0.73
N PHE A 629 -3.33 -5.59 -0.44
CA PHE A 629 -4.54 -5.08 -1.05
C PHE A 629 -4.47 -3.55 -1.23
N TYR A 630 -5.32 -3.06 -2.12
CA TYR A 630 -5.55 -1.63 -2.35
C TYR A 630 -7.00 -1.30 -1.99
N GLU A 631 -7.21 -0.25 -1.17
CA GLU A 631 -8.52 0.30 -0.82
C GLU A 631 -8.84 1.56 -1.61
#